data_66ec4eb8507e0033bc967cbb39d16068
#
_entry.id   66ec4eb8507e0033bc967cbb39d16068
#
_cell.length_a   1.000
_cell.length_b   1.000
_cell.length_c   1.000
_cell.angle_alpha   90.00
_cell.angle_beta   90.00
_cell.angle_gamma   90.00
#
_symmetry.space_group_name_H-M   'P 1'
#
loop_
_entity.id
_entity.type
_entity.pdbx_description
1 polymer ?
#
loop_
_entity_poly.entity_id
_entity_poly.type
_entity_poly.pdbx_seq_one_letter_code
_entity_poly.pdbx_strand_id
1 'polypeptide(L)'
;MILESTDRFTVVQGYAGVGKTTQFRAVMSAISLLPEETRPRVIGLAPTHRAVGEMQSAGVDARTTASFLHDTQLLQRNGQTPDFSNTLFLLDESSMVGLADMAKAHSLIAAGGGRAVPSGDTDQLPPIASGQPFRLTQQRSAADVAIMKEIVRQMPELRPAVYSLIERDVHRALTTIEQVTPEQVPRKEGAWAPGSSVVE
;
A
#
# COMPACT_ATOMS: atom_id res chain seq x y z
N MET A 1 -6.66 -12.08 -10.14
CA MET A 1 -7.46 -10.88 -9.87
C MET A 1 -6.76 -9.58 -10.29
N ILE A 2 -5.63 -9.10 -9.73
CA ILE A 2 -4.97 -7.85 -10.19
C ILE A 2 -4.64 -7.90 -11.69
N LEU A 3 -4.10 -9.00 -12.19
CA LEU A 3 -3.74 -9.18 -13.59
C LEU A 3 -4.90 -9.63 -14.48
N GLU A 4 -5.97 -10.15 -13.90
CA GLU A 4 -7.16 -10.66 -14.60
C GLU A 4 -8.24 -9.59 -14.75
N SER A 5 -8.25 -8.59 -13.86
CA SER A 5 -9.21 -7.49 -13.92
C SER A 5 -9.04 -6.69 -15.21
N THR A 6 -10.14 -6.40 -15.86
CA THR A 6 -10.20 -5.50 -17.02
C THR A 6 -10.45 -4.05 -16.62
N ASP A 7 -10.71 -3.80 -15.34
CA ASP A 7 -10.94 -2.47 -14.81
C ASP A 7 -9.69 -1.60 -14.89
N ARG A 8 -9.89 -0.32 -15.17
CA ARG A 8 -8.80 0.66 -15.12
C ARG A 8 -8.26 0.86 -13.73
N PHE A 9 -9.10 0.73 -12.72
CA PHE A 9 -8.75 0.82 -11.30
C PHE A 9 -9.25 -0.41 -10.56
N THR A 10 -8.33 -1.20 -10.01
CA THR A 10 -8.64 -2.40 -9.20
C THR A 10 -8.18 -2.14 -7.78
N VAL A 11 -9.11 -2.11 -6.83
CA VAL A 11 -8.80 -1.75 -5.44
C VAL A 11 -8.40 -2.97 -4.62
N VAL A 12 -7.34 -2.84 -3.83
CA VAL A 12 -6.88 -3.89 -2.90
C VAL A 12 -6.96 -3.39 -1.47
N GLN A 13 -7.89 -3.95 -0.70
CA GLN A 13 -7.94 -3.78 0.75
C GLN A 13 -7.01 -4.80 1.39
N GLY A 14 -6.00 -4.34 2.12
CA GLY A 14 -5.11 -5.21 2.87
C GLY A 14 -4.89 -4.69 4.27
N TYR A 15 -5.28 -5.46 5.27
CA TYR A 15 -5.03 -5.14 6.68
C TYR A 15 -3.53 -5.08 7.00
N ALA A 16 -3.18 -4.50 8.17
CA ALA A 16 -1.80 -4.48 8.62
C ALA A 16 -1.24 -5.91 8.72
N GLY A 17 -0.07 -6.14 8.09
CA GLY A 17 0.62 -7.43 8.18
C GLY A 17 0.13 -8.53 7.23
N VAL A 18 -0.82 -8.28 6.33
CA VAL A 18 -1.30 -9.29 5.35
C VAL A 18 -0.37 -9.52 4.15
N GLY A 19 0.83 -8.92 4.14
CA GLY A 19 1.83 -9.19 3.10
C GLY A 19 1.64 -8.41 1.79
N LYS A 20 1.21 -7.15 1.84
CA LYS A 20 1.11 -6.28 0.65
C LYS A 20 2.40 -6.25 -0.17
N THR A 21 3.56 -6.17 0.47
CA THR A 21 4.87 -6.24 -0.22
C THR A 21 5.09 -7.58 -0.92
N THR A 22 4.65 -8.69 -0.31
CA THR A 22 4.71 -10.03 -0.94
C THR A 22 3.80 -10.09 -2.16
N GLN A 23 2.63 -9.44 -2.11
CA GLN A 23 1.74 -9.32 -3.26
C GLN A 23 2.41 -8.57 -4.42
N PHE A 24 3.12 -7.48 -4.16
CA PHE A 24 3.85 -6.76 -5.21
C PHE A 24 4.93 -7.64 -5.85
N ARG A 25 5.68 -8.40 -5.06
CA ARG A 25 6.64 -9.39 -5.59
C ARG A 25 5.96 -10.44 -6.47
N ALA A 26 4.81 -10.95 -6.05
CA ALA A 26 4.05 -11.93 -6.84
C ALA A 26 3.56 -11.33 -8.17
N VAL A 27 3.07 -10.07 -8.16
CA VAL A 27 2.69 -9.35 -9.37
C VAL A 27 3.89 -9.16 -10.30
N MET A 28 5.04 -8.72 -9.78
CA MET A 28 6.27 -8.55 -10.57
C MET A 28 6.75 -9.87 -11.17
N SER A 29 6.73 -10.95 -10.38
CA SER A 29 7.08 -12.29 -10.87
C SER A 29 6.14 -12.77 -11.97
N ALA A 30 4.83 -12.57 -11.81
CA ALA A 30 3.85 -12.96 -12.82
C ALA A 30 4.02 -12.14 -14.13
N ILE A 31 4.27 -10.83 -14.01
CA ILE A 31 4.53 -9.96 -15.17
C ILE A 31 5.82 -10.38 -15.88
N SER A 32 6.87 -10.81 -15.17
CA SER A 32 8.11 -11.25 -15.78
C SER A 32 7.95 -12.52 -16.64
N LEU A 33 6.91 -13.30 -16.43
CA LEU A 33 6.58 -14.48 -17.25
C LEU A 33 5.87 -14.14 -18.56
N LEU A 34 5.38 -12.89 -18.72
CA LEU A 34 4.76 -12.46 -19.97
C LEU A 34 5.82 -12.24 -21.05
N PRO A 35 5.46 -12.44 -22.34
CA PRO A 35 6.30 -12.06 -23.46
C PRO A 35 6.67 -10.57 -23.37
N GLU A 36 7.89 -10.23 -23.78
CA GLU A 36 8.42 -8.86 -23.64
C GLU A 36 7.54 -7.82 -24.31
N GLU A 37 6.98 -8.15 -25.48
CA GLU A 37 6.13 -7.28 -26.31
C GLU A 37 4.78 -6.94 -25.62
N THR A 38 4.31 -7.80 -24.72
CA THR A 38 3.02 -7.63 -24.02
C THR A 38 3.20 -7.23 -22.56
N ARG A 39 4.44 -7.24 -22.08
CA ARG A 39 4.77 -6.97 -20.69
C ARG A 39 4.48 -5.50 -20.34
N PRO A 40 3.60 -5.21 -19.38
CA PRO A 40 3.36 -3.84 -18.96
C PRO A 40 4.57 -3.27 -18.20
N ARG A 41 4.83 -2.00 -18.41
CA ARG A 41 5.68 -1.25 -17.50
C ARG A 41 5.00 -1.14 -16.14
N VAL A 42 5.75 -1.35 -15.04
CA VAL A 42 5.20 -1.21 -13.68
C VAL A 42 5.81 0.00 -13.00
N ILE A 43 4.96 0.88 -12.47
CA ILE A 43 5.38 2.06 -11.71
C ILE A 43 4.73 2.00 -10.32
N GLY A 44 5.54 2.10 -9.27
CA GLY A 44 5.08 2.19 -7.90
C GLY A 44 4.88 3.63 -7.44
N LEU A 45 3.77 3.91 -6.75
CA LEU A 45 3.52 5.20 -6.11
C LEU A 45 3.16 4.98 -4.64
N ALA A 46 3.74 5.78 -3.76
CA ALA A 46 3.40 5.76 -2.34
C ALA A 46 3.51 7.16 -1.73
N PRO A 47 2.77 7.46 -0.64
CA PRO A 47 2.84 8.79 -0.01
C PRO A 47 4.13 9.03 0.76
N THR A 48 4.84 7.97 1.19
CA THR A 48 6.02 8.05 2.05
C THR A 48 7.26 7.44 1.40
N HIS A 49 8.44 7.99 1.70
CA HIS A 49 9.71 7.42 1.23
C HIS A 49 9.95 6.02 1.78
N ARG A 50 9.44 5.71 2.98
CA ARG A 50 9.52 4.37 3.56
C ARG A 50 8.77 3.36 2.70
N ALA A 51 7.52 3.65 2.35
CA ALA A 51 6.72 2.77 1.49
C ALA A 51 7.33 2.63 0.09
N VAL A 52 7.90 3.71 -0.47
CA VAL A 52 8.68 3.65 -1.72
C VAL A 52 9.82 2.66 -1.60
N GLY A 53 10.62 2.71 -0.53
CA GLY A 53 11.72 1.77 -0.29
C GLY A 53 11.25 0.32 -0.16
N GLU A 54 10.10 0.08 0.48
CA GLU A 54 9.49 -1.25 0.58
C GLU A 54 9.06 -1.77 -0.81
N MET A 55 8.48 -0.93 -1.67
CA MET A 55 8.13 -1.28 -3.05
C MET A 55 9.37 -1.58 -3.90
N GLN A 56 10.42 -0.76 -3.78
CA GLN A 56 11.69 -0.96 -4.48
C GLN A 56 12.35 -2.29 -4.06
N SER A 57 12.28 -2.65 -2.78
CA SER A 57 12.76 -3.95 -2.30
C SER A 57 11.98 -5.14 -2.87
N ALA A 58 10.77 -4.91 -3.34
CA ALA A 58 9.94 -5.88 -4.05
C ALA A 58 10.21 -5.91 -5.57
N GLY A 59 11.15 -5.10 -6.07
CA GLY A 59 11.50 -5.02 -7.48
C GLY A 59 10.64 -4.06 -8.30
N VAL A 60 9.87 -3.19 -7.66
CA VAL A 60 9.02 -2.19 -8.33
C VAL A 60 9.81 -0.88 -8.53
N ASP A 61 9.80 -0.31 -9.75
CA ASP A 61 10.26 1.06 -10.00
C ASP A 61 9.29 2.04 -9.32
N ALA A 62 9.67 2.53 -8.13
CA ALA A 62 8.76 3.28 -7.28
C ALA A 62 9.29 4.66 -6.89
N ARG A 63 8.36 5.60 -6.75
CA ARG A 63 8.60 6.97 -6.29
C ARG A 63 7.42 7.51 -5.47
N THR A 64 7.58 8.68 -4.86
CA THR A 64 6.49 9.27 -4.09
C THR A 64 5.36 9.78 -5.00
N THR A 65 4.12 9.69 -4.51
CA THR A 65 2.95 10.26 -5.19
C THR A 65 3.15 11.75 -5.49
N ALA A 66 3.73 12.49 -4.55
CA ALA A 66 4.02 13.92 -4.72
C ALA A 66 4.99 14.19 -5.88
N SER A 67 6.09 13.41 -5.98
CA SER A 67 7.04 13.52 -7.10
C SER A 67 6.37 13.21 -8.44
N PHE A 68 5.56 12.16 -8.50
CA PHE A 68 4.81 11.81 -9.72
C PHE A 68 3.88 12.94 -10.15
N LEU A 69 3.12 13.51 -9.23
CA LEU A 69 2.20 14.63 -9.51
C LEU A 69 2.94 15.87 -9.99
N HIS A 70 4.07 16.20 -9.36
CA HIS A 70 4.91 17.35 -9.74
C HIS A 70 5.46 17.19 -11.17
N ASP A 71 6.09 16.06 -11.47
CA ASP A 71 6.72 15.82 -12.78
C ASP A 71 5.68 15.81 -13.91
N THR A 72 4.53 15.18 -13.67
CA THR A 72 3.45 15.13 -14.65
C THR A 72 2.85 16.51 -14.90
N GLN A 73 2.76 17.37 -13.86
CA GLN A 73 2.35 18.77 -14.04
C GLN A 73 3.34 19.57 -14.88
N LEU A 74 4.64 19.35 -14.70
CA LEU A 74 5.65 20.00 -15.52
C LEU A 74 5.51 19.63 -17.00
N LEU A 75 5.29 18.34 -17.30
CA LEU A 75 5.01 17.88 -18.66
C LEU A 75 3.79 18.56 -19.25
N GLN A 76 2.68 18.62 -18.51
CA GLN A 76 1.45 19.29 -18.97
C GLN A 76 1.63 20.80 -19.22
N ARG A 77 2.38 21.51 -18.35
CA ARG A 77 2.71 22.93 -18.55
C ARG A 77 3.52 23.16 -19.82
N ASN A 78 4.32 22.19 -20.21
CA ASN A 78 5.12 22.21 -21.45
C ASN A 78 4.31 21.71 -22.69
N GLY A 79 3.00 21.53 -22.54
CA GLY A 79 2.12 21.05 -23.61
C GLY A 79 2.30 19.57 -23.95
N GLN A 80 2.97 18.81 -23.09
CA GLN A 80 3.19 17.39 -23.27
C GLN A 80 2.14 16.58 -22.51
N THR A 81 1.56 15.57 -23.16
CA THR A 81 0.68 14.61 -22.50
C THR A 81 1.51 13.35 -22.16
N PRO A 82 1.57 12.93 -20.88
CA PRO A 82 2.26 11.70 -20.56
C PRO A 82 1.57 10.50 -21.19
N ASP A 83 2.36 9.60 -21.77
CA ASP A 83 1.88 8.32 -22.29
C ASP A 83 2.13 7.22 -21.23
N PHE A 84 1.03 6.66 -20.74
CA PHE A 84 0.99 5.53 -19.82
C PHE A 84 0.33 4.29 -20.44
N SER A 85 0.22 4.26 -21.77
CA SER A 85 -0.24 3.06 -22.48
C SER A 85 0.63 1.87 -22.05
N ASN A 86 0.01 0.70 -21.87
CA ASN A 86 0.66 -0.50 -21.33
C ASN A 86 1.43 -0.30 -20.00
N THR A 87 0.94 0.61 -19.14
CA THR A 87 1.55 0.87 -17.82
C THR A 87 0.58 0.48 -16.70
N LEU A 88 1.07 -0.31 -15.75
CA LEU A 88 0.39 -0.68 -14.51
C LEU A 88 0.98 0.13 -13.35
N PHE A 89 0.17 0.94 -12.72
CA PHE A 89 0.54 1.66 -11.50
C PHE A 89 0.13 0.85 -10.28
N LEU A 90 1.07 0.62 -9.36
CA LEU A 90 0.82 0.05 -8.05
C LEU A 90 0.88 1.19 -7.02
N LEU A 91 -0.25 1.52 -6.37
CA LEU A 91 -0.33 2.59 -5.39
C LEU A 91 -0.39 1.97 -3.99
N ASP A 92 0.70 2.09 -3.22
CA ASP A 92 0.71 1.60 -1.84
C ASP A 92 0.30 2.70 -0.84
N GLU A 93 -0.10 2.28 0.35
CA GLU A 93 -0.60 3.18 1.41
C GLU A 93 -1.66 4.19 0.91
N SER A 94 -2.49 3.78 -0.06
CA SER A 94 -3.50 4.65 -0.69
C SER A 94 -4.53 5.22 0.29
N SER A 95 -4.74 4.58 1.43
CA SER A 95 -5.59 5.09 2.52
C SER A 95 -5.04 6.36 3.17
N MET A 96 -3.72 6.64 3.04
CA MET A 96 -3.06 7.83 3.57
C MET A 96 -2.99 9.00 2.57
N VAL A 97 -3.43 8.80 1.32
CA VAL A 97 -3.44 9.83 0.28
C VAL A 97 -4.73 10.65 0.35
N GLY A 98 -4.62 11.97 0.40
CA GLY A 98 -5.77 12.88 0.43
C GLY A 98 -6.56 12.91 -0.88
N LEU A 99 -7.78 13.45 -0.82
CA LEU A 99 -8.73 13.44 -1.95
C LEU A 99 -8.18 14.15 -3.19
N ALA A 100 -7.56 15.33 -3.01
CA ALA A 100 -7.05 16.11 -4.14
C ALA A 100 -5.94 15.39 -4.90
N ASP A 101 -4.98 14.82 -4.17
CA ASP A 101 -3.84 14.11 -4.78
C ASP A 101 -4.27 12.80 -5.41
N MET A 102 -5.17 12.05 -4.76
CA MET A 102 -5.71 10.80 -5.32
C MET A 102 -6.51 11.07 -6.60
N ALA A 103 -7.41 12.05 -6.58
CA ALA A 103 -8.20 12.42 -7.76
C ALA A 103 -7.30 12.84 -8.92
N LYS A 104 -6.26 13.63 -8.63
CA LYS A 104 -5.31 14.08 -9.63
C LYS A 104 -4.48 12.93 -10.19
N ALA A 105 -3.96 12.05 -9.33
CA ALA A 105 -3.21 10.87 -9.76
C ALA A 105 -4.07 9.98 -10.67
N HIS A 106 -5.31 9.68 -10.26
CA HIS A 106 -6.24 8.88 -11.06
C HIS A 106 -6.54 9.54 -12.42
N SER A 107 -6.79 10.85 -12.44
CA SER A 107 -7.05 11.59 -13.69
C SER A 107 -5.87 11.55 -14.65
N LEU A 108 -4.64 11.72 -14.13
CA LEU A 108 -3.41 11.69 -14.93
C LEU A 108 -3.13 10.29 -15.49
N ILE A 109 -3.26 9.25 -14.67
CA ILE A 109 -3.09 7.86 -15.08
C ILE A 109 -4.13 7.49 -16.15
N ALA A 110 -5.40 7.88 -15.94
CA ALA A 110 -6.47 7.61 -16.88
C ALA A 110 -6.27 8.33 -18.21
N ALA A 111 -5.90 9.61 -18.17
CA ALA A 111 -5.65 10.42 -19.37
C ALA A 111 -4.47 9.88 -20.20
N GLY A 112 -3.45 9.35 -19.56
CA GLY A 112 -2.31 8.70 -20.21
C GLY A 112 -2.58 7.27 -20.68
N GLY A 113 -3.76 6.71 -20.46
CA GLY A 113 -4.10 5.33 -20.87
C GLY A 113 -3.62 4.24 -19.90
N GLY A 114 -3.12 4.60 -18.71
CA GLY A 114 -2.63 3.67 -17.71
C GLY A 114 -3.74 2.96 -16.92
N ARG A 115 -3.34 1.90 -16.22
CA ARG A 115 -4.16 1.17 -15.23
C ARG A 115 -3.54 1.33 -13.85
N ALA A 116 -4.37 1.29 -12.79
CA ALA A 116 -3.86 1.41 -11.45
C ALA A 116 -4.50 0.43 -10.46
N VAL A 117 -3.68 0.03 -9.49
CA VAL A 117 -4.05 -0.83 -8.37
C VAL A 117 -3.78 -0.06 -7.08
N PRO A 118 -4.73 0.77 -6.60
CA PRO A 118 -4.64 1.34 -5.27
C PRO A 118 -4.77 0.24 -4.21
N SER A 119 -3.76 0.17 -3.34
CA SER A 119 -3.67 -0.73 -2.19
C SER A 119 -3.59 0.08 -0.90
N GLY A 120 -4.34 -0.31 0.10
CA GLY A 120 -4.38 0.41 1.38
C GLY A 120 -5.17 -0.34 2.43
N ASP A 121 -5.32 0.29 3.58
CA ASP A 121 -6.08 -0.23 4.71
C ASP A 121 -6.99 0.88 5.27
N THR A 122 -8.29 0.70 5.14
CA THR A 122 -9.29 1.67 5.61
C THR A 122 -9.38 1.78 7.13
N ASP A 123 -8.80 0.81 7.86
CA ASP A 123 -8.78 0.78 9.33
C ASP A 123 -7.49 1.37 9.92
N GLN A 124 -6.52 1.74 9.06
CA GLN A 124 -5.33 2.52 9.47
C GLN A 124 -5.64 4.02 9.55
N LEU A 125 -4.62 4.79 9.96
CA LEU A 125 -4.73 6.24 10.10
C LEU A 125 -5.24 6.89 8.81
N PRO A 126 -6.24 7.79 8.91
CA PRO A 126 -6.72 8.53 7.77
C PRO A 126 -5.64 9.49 7.24
N PRO A 127 -5.79 9.99 6.01
CA PRO A 127 -4.86 10.99 5.47
C PRO A 127 -4.90 12.27 6.32
N ILE A 128 -3.75 12.95 6.44
CA ILE A 128 -3.64 14.25 7.07
C ILE A 128 -4.43 15.30 6.25
N ALA A 129 -4.38 15.17 4.93
CA ALA A 129 -5.18 15.99 4.01
C ALA A 129 -6.65 15.57 4.00
N SER A 130 -7.55 16.48 3.62
CA SER A 130 -8.99 16.25 3.65
C SER A 130 -9.45 15.08 2.78
N GLY A 131 -10.46 14.36 3.28
CA GLY A 131 -11.16 13.30 2.58
C GLY A 131 -10.54 11.91 2.76
N GLN A 132 -11.33 10.89 2.42
CA GLN A 132 -10.94 9.48 2.45
C GLN A 132 -11.22 8.83 1.08
N PRO A 133 -10.48 9.20 0.03
CA PRO A 133 -10.79 8.79 -1.34
C PRO A 133 -10.70 7.27 -1.51
N PHE A 134 -9.76 6.60 -0.86
CA PHE A 134 -9.61 5.16 -0.91
C PHE A 134 -10.87 4.43 -0.42
N ARG A 135 -11.41 4.84 0.72
CA ARG A 135 -12.67 4.30 1.26
C ARG A 135 -13.87 4.60 0.35
N LEU A 136 -13.94 5.80 -0.21
CA LEU A 136 -15.00 6.17 -1.16
C LEU A 136 -14.93 5.32 -2.42
N THR A 137 -13.73 5.05 -2.95
CA THR A 137 -13.54 4.19 -4.12
C THR A 137 -14.03 2.77 -3.85
N GLN A 138 -13.73 2.20 -2.69
CA GLN A 138 -14.23 0.87 -2.32
C GLN A 138 -15.76 0.80 -2.21
N GLN A 139 -16.38 1.84 -1.68
CA GLN A 139 -17.82 1.81 -1.36
C GLN A 139 -18.72 2.23 -2.50
N ARG A 140 -18.23 3.07 -3.42
CA ARG A 140 -19.05 3.78 -4.40
C ARG A 140 -18.59 3.65 -5.84
N SER A 141 -17.43 3.06 -6.11
CA SER A 141 -17.01 2.82 -7.49
C SER A 141 -17.44 1.41 -7.93
N ALA A 142 -17.60 1.24 -9.24
CA ALA A 142 -17.83 -0.07 -9.85
C ALA A 142 -16.52 -0.87 -10.04
N ALA A 143 -15.42 -0.40 -9.44
CA ALA A 143 -14.13 -1.05 -9.54
C ALA A 143 -14.11 -2.39 -8.79
N ASP A 144 -13.39 -3.35 -9.32
CA ASP A 144 -13.12 -4.62 -8.65
C ASP A 144 -12.39 -4.37 -7.32
N VAL A 145 -12.87 -4.98 -6.24
CA VAL A 145 -12.28 -4.87 -4.90
C VAL A 145 -11.79 -6.24 -4.43
N ALA A 146 -10.47 -6.32 -4.17
CA ALA A 146 -9.88 -7.48 -3.52
C ALA A 146 -9.64 -7.21 -2.04
N ILE A 147 -10.00 -8.18 -1.19
CA ILE A 147 -9.77 -8.10 0.24
C ILE A 147 -8.76 -9.15 0.66
N MET A 148 -7.60 -8.70 1.16
CA MET A 148 -6.58 -9.56 1.76
C MET A 148 -6.85 -9.68 3.26
N LYS A 149 -7.23 -10.89 3.72
CA LYS A 149 -7.60 -11.14 5.12
C LYS A 149 -6.54 -11.91 5.91
N GLU A 150 -5.68 -12.68 5.24
CA GLU A 150 -4.71 -13.53 5.92
C GLU A 150 -3.53 -12.72 6.47
N ILE A 151 -3.29 -12.80 7.77
CA ILE A 151 -2.18 -12.14 8.46
C ILE A 151 -0.94 -13.05 8.35
N VAL A 152 0.09 -12.58 7.64
CA VAL A 152 1.34 -13.34 7.42
C VAL A 152 2.56 -12.75 8.12
N ARG A 153 2.52 -11.46 8.50
CA ARG A 153 3.66 -10.76 9.14
C ARG A 153 3.82 -11.12 10.61
N GLN A 154 2.74 -11.46 11.30
CA GLN A 154 2.75 -11.74 12.72
C GLN A 154 3.08 -13.21 12.99
N MET A 155 3.73 -13.47 14.13
CA MET A 155 3.93 -14.83 14.62
C MET A 155 2.58 -15.56 14.71
N PRO A 156 2.52 -16.87 14.41
CA PRO A 156 1.25 -17.63 14.44
C PRO A 156 0.48 -17.47 15.75
N GLU A 157 1.18 -17.40 16.88
CA GLU A 157 0.62 -17.28 18.23
C GLU A 157 -0.10 -15.94 18.44
N LEU A 158 0.34 -14.87 17.76
CA LEU A 158 -0.25 -13.52 17.88
C LEU A 158 -1.40 -13.29 16.89
N ARG A 159 -1.54 -14.11 15.86
CA ARG A 159 -2.57 -13.93 14.84
C ARG A 159 -3.99 -13.88 15.41
N PRO A 160 -4.39 -14.76 16.37
CA PRO A 160 -5.74 -14.70 16.96
C PRO A 160 -6.04 -13.37 17.64
N ALA A 161 -5.07 -12.80 18.35
CA ALA A 161 -5.22 -11.49 18.99
C ALA A 161 -5.37 -10.38 17.95
N VAL A 162 -4.57 -10.41 16.86
CA VAL A 162 -4.66 -9.43 15.78
C VAL A 162 -6.00 -9.52 15.05
N TYR A 163 -6.53 -10.72 14.79
CA TYR A 163 -7.87 -10.89 14.24
C TYR A 163 -8.94 -10.31 15.15
N SER A 164 -8.85 -10.55 16.47
CA SER A 164 -9.78 -9.97 17.44
C SER A 164 -9.73 -8.43 17.44
N LEU A 165 -8.53 -7.83 17.29
CA LEU A 165 -8.39 -6.37 17.17
C LEU A 165 -9.01 -5.84 15.87
N ILE A 166 -8.90 -6.55 14.75
CA ILE A 166 -9.55 -6.20 13.48
C ILE A 166 -11.08 -6.23 13.63
N GLU A 167 -11.60 -7.19 14.40
CA GLU A 167 -13.03 -7.29 14.75
C GLU A 167 -13.45 -6.28 15.82
N ARG A 168 -12.50 -5.46 16.33
CA ARG A 168 -12.67 -4.47 17.41
C ARG A 168 -13.04 -5.09 18.77
N ASP A 169 -12.77 -6.37 18.94
CA ASP A 169 -12.92 -7.08 20.21
C ASP A 169 -11.60 -7.02 21.01
N VAL A 170 -11.38 -5.88 21.68
CA VAL A 170 -10.17 -5.64 22.47
C VAL A 170 -10.08 -6.60 23.64
N HIS A 171 -11.20 -6.96 24.27
CA HIS A 171 -11.21 -7.89 25.41
C HIS A 171 -10.69 -9.27 25.00
N ARG A 172 -11.22 -9.81 23.91
CA ARG A 172 -10.77 -11.08 23.34
C ARG A 172 -9.32 -11.04 22.91
N ALA A 173 -8.87 -9.94 22.33
CA ALA A 173 -7.48 -9.77 21.94
C ALA A 173 -6.54 -9.86 23.18
N LEU A 174 -6.86 -9.14 24.25
CA LEU A 174 -6.05 -9.14 25.49
C LEU A 174 -6.04 -10.50 26.22
N THR A 175 -7.14 -11.24 26.18
CA THR A 175 -7.20 -12.59 26.78
C THR A 175 -6.46 -13.65 25.97
N THR A 176 -6.17 -13.36 24.69
CA THR A 176 -5.46 -14.31 23.80
C THR A 176 -3.94 -14.09 23.82
N ILE A 177 -3.47 -12.97 24.36
CA ILE A 177 -2.03 -12.66 24.48
C ILE A 177 -1.52 -13.15 25.83
N GLU A 178 -0.47 -13.96 25.80
CA GLU A 178 0.24 -14.35 27.01
C GLU A 178 0.88 -13.12 27.64
N GLN A 179 0.60 -12.88 28.93
CA GLN A 179 1.21 -11.81 29.69
C GLN A 179 2.59 -12.26 30.17
N VAL A 180 3.64 -11.61 29.69
CA VAL A 180 5.00 -11.83 30.12
C VAL A 180 5.46 -10.69 31.04
N THR A 181 6.22 -11.00 32.09
CA THR A 181 6.85 -9.97 32.90
C THR A 181 8.02 -9.31 32.13
N PRO A 182 8.44 -8.09 32.50
CA PRO A 182 9.59 -7.43 31.87
C PRO A 182 10.86 -8.26 31.82
N GLU A 183 11.08 -9.13 32.85
CA GLU A 183 12.22 -10.02 32.93
C GLU A 183 12.18 -11.16 31.92
N GLN A 184 10.99 -11.56 31.50
CA GLN A 184 10.76 -12.64 30.51
C GLN A 184 10.89 -12.19 29.09
N VAL A 185 10.97 -10.87 28.83
CA VAL A 185 11.12 -10.33 27.48
C VAL A 185 12.57 -10.54 27.01
N PRO A 186 12.84 -11.31 25.94
CA PRO A 186 14.18 -11.47 25.41
C PRO A 186 14.77 -10.11 25.01
N ARG A 187 15.89 -9.72 25.62
CA ARG A 187 16.63 -8.52 25.22
C ARG A 187 17.28 -8.80 23.86
N LYS A 188 16.83 -8.13 22.80
CA LYS A 188 17.61 -8.09 21.56
C LYS A 188 18.85 -7.24 21.82
N GLU A 189 20.02 -7.73 21.48
CA GLU A 189 21.24 -6.91 21.43
C GLU A 189 20.97 -5.69 20.55
N GLY A 190 21.17 -4.48 21.11
CA GLY A 190 20.83 -3.22 20.44
C GLY A 190 19.42 -2.68 20.72
N ALA A 191 18.62 -3.30 21.57
CA ALA A 191 17.36 -2.73 22.03
C ALA A 191 17.61 -1.62 23.06
N TRP A 192 16.82 -0.55 22.98
CA TRP A 192 16.81 0.61 23.86
C TRP A 192 16.89 0.18 25.35
N ALA A 193 17.93 0.59 26.05
CA ALA A 193 18.06 0.36 27.49
C ALA A 193 17.31 1.45 28.25
N PRO A 194 16.45 1.10 29.23
CA PRO A 194 15.83 2.11 30.10
C PRO A 194 16.94 2.87 30.86
N GLY A 195 17.07 4.17 30.60
CA GLY A 195 18.08 5.04 31.20
C GLY A 195 19.07 5.71 30.26
N SER A 196 19.04 5.42 28.96
CA SER A 196 19.76 6.26 27.99
C SER A 196 18.96 7.56 27.82
N SER A 197 19.42 8.63 28.48
CA SER A 197 18.95 9.98 28.27
C SER A 197 19.14 10.33 26.78
N VAL A 198 18.05 10.71 26.12
CA VAL A 198 18.13 11.44 24.87
C VAL A 198 18.80 12.76 25.20
N VAL A 199 20.03 12.90 24.82
CA VAL A 199 20.71 14.21 24.79
C VAL A 199 20.28 14.85 23.46
N GLU A 200 19.72 16.04 23.57
CA GLU A 200 19.24 17.03 22.62
C GLU A 200 19.68 16.91 21.15
#